data_19ad641d061c47c8d17017465faaea3e
#
_entry.id   19ad641d061c47c8d17017465faaea3e
#
_cell.length_a   1.000
_cell.length_b   1.000
_cell.length_c   1.000
_cell.angle_alpha   90.00
_cell.angle_beta   90.00
_cell.angle_gamma   90.00
#
_symmetry.space_group_name_H-M   'P 1'
#
loop_
_entity.id
_entity.type
_entity.pdbx_description
1 polymer ?
#
loop_
_entity_poly.entity_id
_entity_poly.type
_entity_poly.pdbx_seq_one_letter_code
_entity_poly.pdbx_strand_id
1 'polypeptide(L)'
;MLALTMLCTTAAATQAKERPPAGELLLDMTDPVIELKVGSVPLRLRVGLEQKRLIELNPGAVDRLRAHPPDRKFRFEDGFDAEIGRETLKGIAATAMVRINDRNMPVTLSSHERDCCADVDGEIGIGLLPFATIRFVRVGAGKSERSFDFLIDDDDEHGPQTMVTVGWQSLFVQFSLNRAESVATSSAGAILAQNYGGRLGREGTIVAAFGIVRPMTMLTFRRPAQLAGFRFDRIPVRTADFAGTLEFPVDPDEPADADDIIVAKRTAQQRVWPVVMIGRDQLDSCGEMLYDTGARRMTLRCAP
;
A
#
# COMPACT_ATOMS: atom_id res chain seq x y z
N MET A 1 35.47 28.83 -47.89
CA MET A 1 34.44 28.64 -46.84
C MET A 1 33.70 27.37 -47.19
N LEU A 2 34.04 26.24 -46.52
CA LEU A 2 33.31 24.98 -46.69
C LEU A 2 32.36 24.85 -45.47
N ALA A 3 31.05 24.75 -45.72
CA ALA A 3 30.02 24.51 -44.74
C ALA A 3 29.93 22.99 -44.51
N LEU A 4 30.21 22.54 -43.30
CA LEU A 4 30.09 21.15 -42.86
C LEU A 4 28.69 20.94 -42.28
N THR A 5 27.83 20.25 -43.04
CA THR A 5 26.47 19.94 -42.60
C THR A 5 26.51 18.64 -41.75
N MET A 6 26.36 18.77 -40.43
CA MET A 6 26.15 17.63 -39.52
C MET A 6 24.73 17.08 -39.65
N LEU A 7 24.59 15.88 -40.20
CA LEU A 7 23.32 15.10 -40.13
C LEU A 7 23.24 14.44 -38.73
N CYS A 8 22.34 14.94 -37.88
CA CYS A 8 21.92 14.24 -36.65
C CYS A 8 20.92 13.14 -37.02
N THR A 9 21.35 11.90 -37.03
CA THR A 9 20.44 10.72 -37.06
C THR A 9 19.87 10.47 -35.68
N THR A 10 18.62 10.87 -35.45
CA THR A 10 17.84 10.47 -34.27
C THR A 10 17.42 9.02 -34.42
N ALA A 11 18.08 8.14 -33.68
CA ALA A 11 17.63 6.75 -33.51
C ALA A 11 16.34 6.77 -32.67
N ALA A 12 15.19 6.55 -33.33
CA ALA A 12 13.93 6.30 -32.63
C ALA A 12 14.06 4.95 -31.88
N ALA A 13 14.14 5.02 -30.57
CA ALA A 13 14.02 3.83 -29.74
C ALA A 13 12.59 3.27 -29.92
N THR A 14 12.48 2.14 -30.60
CA THR A 14 11.23 1.39 -30.72
C THR A 14 10.91 0.84 -29.34
N GLN A 15 9.99 1.49 -28.61
CA GLN A 15 9.40 0.92 -27.40
C GLN A 15 8.72 -0.38 -27.79
N ALA A 16 9.26 -1.49 -27.32
CA ALA A 16 8.62 -2.79 -27.47
C ALA A 16 7.23 -2.70 -26.82
N LYS A 17 6.17 -2.84 -27.62
CA LYS A 17 4.80 -2.78 -27.16
C LYS A 17 4.59 -3.89 -26.14
N GLU A 18 4.44 -3.53 -24.87
CA GLU A 18 4.19 -4.49 -23.81
C GLU A 18 2.98 -5.34 -24.17
N ARG A 19 3.17 -6.66 -24.05
CA ARG A 19 2.10 -7.62 -24.30
C ARG A 19 1.00 -7.42 -23.24
N PRO A 20 -0.29 -7.29 -23.60
CA PRO A 20 -1.35 -7.08 -22.61
C PRO A 20 -1.40 -8.21 -21.57
N PRO A 21 -1.79 -7.96 -20.33
CA PRO A 21 -2.00 -8.99 -19.31
C PRO A 21 -2.92 -10.09 -19.82
N ALA A 22 -2.69 -11.35 -19.43
CA ALA A 22 -3.48 -12.49 -19.90
C ALA A 22 -3.75 -13.49 -18.76
N GLY A 23 -4.93 -14.10 -18.81
CA GLY A 23 -5.34 -15.11 -17.83
C GLY A 23 -5.85 -14.52 -16.51
N GLU A 24 -6.29 -15.43 -15.66
CA GLU A 24 -6.76 -15.13 -14.32
C GLU A 24 -5.83 -15.77 -13.28
N LEU A 25 -5.52 -15.04 -12.20
CA LEU A 25 -4.86 -15.56 -11.01
C LEU A 25 -5.90 -15.69 -9.91
N LEU A 26 -6.07 -16.91 -9.38
CA LEU A 26 -6.93 -17.18 -8.24
C LEU A 26 -6.09 -17.33 -6.97
N LEU A 27 -6.43 -16.59 -5.92
CA LEU A 27 -5.74 -16.57 -4.64
C LEU A 27 -6.72 -16.79 -3.48
N ASP A 28 -6.24 -17.43 -2.43
CA ASP A 28 -6.95 -17.45 -1.16
C ASP A 28 -6.89 -16.05 -0.51
N MET A 29 -8.03 -15.47 -0.19
CA MET A 29 -8.12 -14.16 0.43
C MET A 29 -7.54 -14.14 1.86
N THR A 30 -7.45 -15.30 2.51
CA THR A 30 -6.92 -15.42 3.88
C THR A 30 -5.39 -15.53 3.93
N ASP A 31 -4.78 -16.11 2.89
CA ASP A 31 -3.32 -16.22 2.72
C ASP A 31 -2.97 -16.13 1.22
N PRO A 32 -2.96 -14.92 0.64
CA PRO A 32 -2.76 -14.71 -0.79
C PRO A 32 -1.28 -14.85 -1.15
N VAL A 33 -0.80 -16.06 -1.27
CA VAL A 33 0.60 -16.38 -1.53
C VAL A 33 0.80 -16.93 -2.94
N ILE A 34 1.89 -16.50 -3.59
CA ILE A 34 2.37 -17.07 -4.85
C ILE A 34 3.81 -17.58 -4.70
N GLU A 35 4.16 -18.50 -5.57
CA GLU A 35 5.54 -18.97 -5.71
C GLU A 35 6.12 -18.49 -7.04
N LEU A 36 7.33 -17.95 -6.99
CA LEU A 36 8.09 -17.59 -8.18
C LEU A 36 9.58 -17.89 -7.98
N LYS A 37 10.37 -17.70 -9.03
CA LYS A 37 11.83 -17.87 -8.96
C LYS A 37 12.53 -16.59 -9.40
N VAL A 38 13.57 -16.22 -8.66
CA VAL A 38 14.55 -15.22 -9.08
C VAL A 38 15.86 -15.95 -9.37
N GLY A 39 16.19 -16.09 -10.65
CA GLY A 39 17.24 -17.02 -11.07
C GLY A 39 16.88 -18.46 -10.70
N SER A 40 17.72 -19.10 -9.89
CA SER A 40 17.49 -20.47 -9.37
C SER A 40 16.80 -20.48 -8.00
N VAL A 41 16.66 -19.33 -7.33
CA VAL A 41 16.13 -19.25 -5.96
C VAL A 41 14.60 -19.22 -5.98
N PRO A 42 13.91 -20.21 -5.42
CA PRO A 42 12.47 -20.16 -5.23
C PRO A 42 12.14 -19.17 -4.10
N LEU A 43 11.09 -18.40 -4.31
CA LEU A 43 10.55 -17.45 -3.35
C LEU A 43 9.05 -17.68 -3.19
N ARG A 44 8.60 -17.69 -1.94
CA ARG A 44 7.21 -17.72 -1.55
C ARG A 44 6.82 -16.32 -1.09
N LEU A 45 5.96 -15.63 -1.85
CA LEU A 45 5.65 -14.21 -1.65
C LEU A 45 4.17 -14.01 -1.38
N ARG A 46 3.86 -13.19 -0.39
CA ARG A 46 2.50 -12.72 -0.12
C ARG A 46 2.15 -11.59 -1.08
N VAL A 47 0.93 -11.60 -1.62
CA VAL A 47 0.46 -10.53 -2.51
C VAL A 47 -0.09 -9.38 -1.66
N GLY A 48 0.55 -8.21 -1.76
CA GLY A 48 0.12 -6.97 -1.10
C GLY A 48 -0.73 -6.12 -2.03
N LEU A 49 -1.92 -5.76 -1.57
CA LEU A 49 -2.84 -4.89 -2.31
C LEU A 49 -2.39 -3.42 -2.25
N GLU A 50 -1.76 -3.03 -1.14
CA GLU A 50 -1.23 -1.69 -0.88
C GLU A 50 0.25 -1.54 -1.25
N GLN A 51 0.91 -2.65 -1.60
CA GLN A 51 2.34 -2.65 -1.89
C GLN A 51 2.63 -2.01 -3.24
N LYS A 52 3.70 -1.24 -3.31
CA LYS A 52 4.24 -0.66 -4.55
C LYS A 52 4.59 -1.74 -5.58
N ARG A 53 4.88 -1.34 -6.80
CA ARG A 53 5.30 -2.24 -7.89
C ARG A 53 6.74 -2.76 -7.69
N LEU A 54 6.98 -3.45 -6.58
CA LEU A 54 8.25 -4.05 -6.22
C LEU A 54 8.03 -5.37 -5.46
N ILE A 55 9.09 -6.09 -5.21
CA ILE A 55 9.12 -7.22 -4.27
C ILE A 55 9.93 -6.78 -3.05
N GLU A 56 9.28 -6.72 -1.90
CA GLU A 56 9.94 -6.55 -0.63
C GLU A 56 10.33 -7.92 -0.08
N LEU A 57 11.60 -8.11 0.21
CA LEU A 57 12.16 -9.39 0.65
C LEU A 57 12.53 -9.35 2.14
N ASN A 58 12.23 -10.42 2.83
CA ASN A 58 12.79 -10.66 4.16
C ASN A 58 14.31 -10.88 4.07
N PRO A 59 15.10 -10.49 5.08
CA PRO A 59 16.57 -10.62 5.06
C PRO A 59 17.07 -12.02 4.71
N GLY A 60 16.41 -13.08 5.21
CA GLY A 60 16.76 -14.45 4.88
C GLY A 60 16.62 -14.81 3.38
N ALA A 61 15.68 -14.18 2.66
CA ALA A 61 15.56 -14.35 1.21
C ALA A 61 16.70 -13.63 0.46
N VAL A 62 17.11 -12.48 0.95
CA VAL A 62 18.26 -11.72 0.42
C VAL A 62 19.55 -12.56 0.54
N ASP A 63 19.77 -13.20 1.69
CA ASP A 63 20.95 -14.04 1.91
C ASP A 63 20.99 -15.21 0.93
N ARG A 64 19.86 -15.85 0.63
CA ARG A 64 19.76 -16.89 -0.39
C ARG A 64 20.07 -16.37 -1.80
N LEU A 65 19.61 -15.17 -2.15
CA LEU A 65 19.88 -14.53 -3.43
C LEU A 65 21.36 -14.10 -3.57
N ARG A 66 21.98 -13.66 -2.47
CA ARG A 66 23.42 -13.37 -2.44
C ARG A 66 24.27 -14.63 -2.63
N ALA A 67 23.85 -15.74 -2.04
CA ALA A 67 24.53 -17.04 -2.20
C ALA A 67 24.33 -17.64 -3.61
N HIS A 68 23.20 -17.35 -4.25
CA HIS A 68 22.84 -17.88 -5.57
C HIS A 68 22.31 -16.75 -6.48
N PRO A 69 23.17 -15.80 -6.88
CA PRO A 69 22.71 -14.63 -7.64
C PRO A 69 22.14 -15.05 -9.01
N PRO A 70 21.06 -14.40 -9.49
CA PRO A 70 20.43 -14.71 -10.76
C PRO A 70 21.36 -14.50 -11.97
N ASP A 71 22.32 -13.57 -11.85
CA ASP A 71 23.36 -13.35 -12.83
C ASP A 71 24.63 -12.75 -12.18
N ARG A 72 25.71 -12.62 -12.96
CA ARG A 72 27.02 -12.13 -12.47
C ARG A 72 27.05 -10.64 -12.09
N LYS A 73 26.07 -9.85 -12.52
CA LYS A 73 25.99 -8.42 -12.25
C LYS A 73 25.01 -8.11 -11.11
N PHE A 74 24.24 -9.10 -10.71
CA PHE A 74 23.25 -8.94 -9.65
C PHE A 74 23.92 -8.60 -8.32
N ARG A 75 23.52 -7.47 -7.75
CA ARG A 75 23.96 -7.05 -6.42
C ARG A 75 22.91 -6.13 -5.81
N PHE A 76 22.75 -6.20 -4.51
CA PHE A 76 21.98 -5.23 -3.76
C PHE A 76 22.83 -3.99 -3.51
N GLU A 77 22.26 -2.83 -3.70
CA GLU A 77 22.86 -1.51 -3.48
C GLU A 77 22.13 -0.81 -2.32
N ASP A 78 22.87 -0.06 -1.51
CA ASP A 78 22.34 0.71 -0.37
C ASP A 78 21.54 1.93 -0.86
N GLY A 79 20.77 2.53 0.05
CA GLY A 79 20.07 3.80 -0.20
C GLY A 79 18.60 3.65 -0.61
N PHE A 80 18.01 2.47 -0.42
CA PHE A 80 16.57 2.24 -0.60
C PHE A 80 15.84 2.29 0.76
N ASP A 81 15.98 3.41 1.45
CA ASP A 81 15.46 3.58 2.80
C ASP A 81 13.92 3.71 2.79
N ALA A 82 13.26 3.19 3.84
CA ALA A 82 11.82 3.34 4.05
C ALA A 82 11.54 4.23 5.26
N GLU A 83 10.61 5.16 5.10
CA GLU A 83 10.12 5.99 6.20
C GLU A 83 8.79 5.44 6.73
N ILE A 84 8.78 5.03 8.00
CA ILE A 84 7.60 4.54 8.71
C ILE A 84 7.22 5.55 9.80
N GLY A 85 6.55 6.61 9.39
CA GLY A 85 6.32 7.77 10.25
C GLY A 85 7.62 8.52 10.53
N ARG A 86 8.08 8.51 11.77
CA ARG A 86 9.35 9.16 12.19
C ARG A 86 10.54 8.20 12.22
N GLU A 87 10.30 6.92 11.94
CA GLU A 87 11.35 5.89 11.90
C GLU A 87 11.84 5.73 10.47
N THR A 88 13.16 5.72 10.27
CA THR A 88 13.79 5.41 8.99
C THR A 88 14.45 4.06 9.09
N LEU A 89 14.00 3.12 8.25
CA LEU A 89 14.65 1.83 8.07
C LEU A 89 15.65 1.92 6.93
N LYS A 90 16.86 1.50 7.18
CA LYS A 90 17.87 1.34 6.14
C LYS A 90 17.48 0.20 5.22
N GLY A 91 17.61 0.44 3.92
CA GLY A 91 17.22 -0.51 2.92
C GLY A 91 18.23 -0.63 1.79
N ILE A 92 18.13 -1.77 1.13
CA ILE A 92 18.91 -2.14 -0.04
C ILE A 92 17.96 -2.51 -1.17
N ALA A 93 18.41 -2.31 -2.41
CA ALA A 93 17.62 -2.74 -3.57
C ALA A 93 18.50 -3.32 -4.66
N ALA A 94 17.90 -4.18 -5.48
CA ALA A 94 18.50 -4.73 -6.69
C ALA A 94 17.43 -4.83 -7.78
N THR A 95 17.84 -4.83 -9.04
CA THR A 95 16.96 -5.16 -10.15
C THR A 95 17.28 -6.56 -10.67
N ALA A 96 16.28 -7.40 -10.82
CA ALA A 96 16.41 -8.72 -11.40
C ALA A 96 15.38 -8.94 -12.51
N MET A 97 15.73 -9.80 -13.49
CA MET A 97 14.76 -10.32 -14.44
C MET A 97 13.99 -11.46 -13.78
N VAL A 98 12.70 -11.28 -13.61
CA VAL A 98 11.81 -12.27 -12.98
C VAL A 98 10.78 -12.75 -13.99
N ARG A 99 10.55 -14.07 -14.00
CA ARG A 99 9.52 -14.66 -14.84
C ARG A 99 8.23 -14.84 -14.04
N ILE A 100 7.19 -14.12 -14.44
CA ILE A 100 5.85 -14.20 -13.86
C ILE A 100 4.85 -14.41 -14.99
N ASN A 101 3.99 -15.44 -14.90
CA ASN A 101 2.99 -15.75 -15.94
C ASN A 101 3.57 -15.73 -17.35
N ASP A 102 4.67 -16.48 -17.56
CA ASP A 102 5.42 -16.58 -18.84
C ASP A 102 5.97 -15.25 -19.40
N ARG A 103 6.05 -14.23 -18.57
CA ARG A 103 6.69 -12.95 -18.90
C ARG A 103 7.97 -12.79 -18.14
N ASN A 104 9.02 -12.40 -18.84
CA ASN A 104 10.24 -11.91 -18.23
C ASN A 104 10.14 -10.39 -18.09
N MET A 105 10.24 -9.89 -16.88
CA MET A 105 10.15 -8.47 -16.60
C MET A 105 11.20 -8.04 -15.59
N PRO A 106 11.76 -6.83 -15.73
CA PRO A 106 12.63 -6.28 -14.71
C PRO A 106 11.81 -5.94 -13.48
N VAL A 107 12.26 -6.39 -12.32
CA VAL A 107 11.58 -6.18 -11.04
C VAL A 107 12.58 -5.62 -10.05
N THR A 108 12.20 -4.58 -9.32
CA THR A 108 12.95 -4.10 -8.16
C THR A 108 12.70 -5.05 -6.99
N LEU A 109 13.77 -5.59 -6.46
CA LEU A 109 13.81 -6.36 -5.21
C LEU A 109 14.36 -5.44 -4.14
N SER A 110 13.60 -5.17 -3.10
CA SER A 110 14.05 -4.37 -1.97
C SER A 110 14.09 -5.22 -0.70
N SER A 111 14.83 -4.79 0.28
CA SER A 111 14.84 -5.39 1.60
C SER A 111 15.28 -4.36 2.64
N HIS A 112 14.69 -4.43 3.80
CA HIS A 112 15.06 -3.64 4.95
C HIS A 112 15.62 -4.55 6.06
N GLU A 113 16.08 -3.98 7.17
CA GLU A 113 16.72 -4.73 8.27
C GLU A 113 15.74 -5.63 9.05
N ARG A 114 14.45 -5.61 8.70
CA ARG A 114 13.38 -6.35 9.38
C ARG A 114 12.54 -7.14 8.38
N ASP A 115 11.94 -8.21 8.86
CA ASP A 115 10.96 -8.93 8.07
C ASP A 115 9.73 -8.05 7.79
N CYS A 116 9.30 -8.02 6.53
CA CYS A 116 8.04 -7.37 6.15
C CYS A 116 6.85 -8.24 6.54
N CYS A 117 7.01 -9.54 6.50
CA CYS A 117 5.92 -10.51 6.60
C CYS A 117 6.40 -11.84 7.20
N ALA A 118 5.57 -12.41 8.07
CA ALA A 118 5.82 -13.72 8.66
C ALA A 118 5.49 -14.86 7.67
N ASP A 119 6.14 -16.00 7.85
CA ASP A 119 5.85 -17.29 7.18
C ASP A 119 6.02 -17.31 5.65
N VAL A 120 6.61 -16.28 5.06
CA VAL A 120 6.92 -16.15 3.63
C VAL A 120 8.30 -15.51 3.44
N ASP A 121 8.77 -15.46 2.21
CA ASP A 121 10.08 -14.88 1.86
C ASP A 121 10.01 -13.38 1.62
N GLY A 122 8.81 -12.83 1.51
CA GLY A 122 8.59 -11.43 1.22
C GLY A 122 7.18 -11.13 0.75
N GLU A 123 7.00 -9.91 0.25
CA GLU A 123 5.74 -9.41 -0.29
C GLU A 123 5.92 -8.90 -1.71
N ILE A 124 4.94 -9.17 -2.59
CA ILE A 124 4.91 -8.69 -3.97
C ILE A 124 3.70 -7.78 -4.17
N GLY A 125 3.93 -6.60 -4.74
CA GLY A 125 2.85 -5.69 -5.10
C GLY A 125 1.96 -6.25 -6.20
N ILE A 126 0.64 -6.16 -6.01
CA ILE A 126 -0.35 -6.63 -6.99
C ILE A 126 -0.14 -6.04 -8.38
N GLY A 127 0.35 -4.79 -8.48
CA GLY A 127 0.64 -4.11 -9.73
C GLY A 127 1.77 -4.74 -10.56
N LEU A 128 2.58 -5.65 -9.97
CA LEU A 128 3.59 -6.42 -10.69
C LEU A 128 3.04 -7.68 -11.37
N LEU A 129 1.84 -8.12 -11.01
CA LEU A 129 1.30 -9.39 -11.47
C LEU A 129 0.69 -9.25 -12.87
N PRO A 130 1.25 -9.87 -13.92
CA PRO A 130 0.85 -9.66 -15.31
C PRO A 130 -0.36 -10.54 -15.71
N PHE A 131 -1.39 -10.59 -14.88
CA PHE A 131 -2.65 -11.26 -15.14
C PHE A 131 -3.72 -10.24 -15.56
N ALA A 132 -4.64 -10.64 -16.42
CA ALA A 132 -5.77 -9.78 -16.82
C ALA A 132 -6.69 -9.52 -15.63
N THR A 133 -6.90 -10.56 -14.82
CA THR A 133 -7.67 -10.48 -13.59
C THR A 133 -6.95 -11.21 -12.44
N ILE A 134 -7.05 -10.64 -11.25
CA ILE A 134 -6.57 -11.28 -10.01
C ILE A 134 -7.77 -11.36 -9.08
N ARG A 135 -8.12 -12.58 -8.71
CA ARG A 135 -9.29 -12.88 -7.89
C ARG A 135 -8.86 -13.46 -6.56
N PHE A 136 -9.25 -12.81 -5.50
CA PHE A 136 -9.11 -13.30 -4.13
C PHE A 136 -10.45 -13.85 -3.68
N VAL A 137 -10.47 -15.09 -3.18
CA VAL A 137 -11.69 -15.78 -2.76
C VAL A 137 -11.53 -16.30 -1.34
N ARG A 138 -12.51 -16.07 -0.52
CA ARG A 138 -12.60 -16.65 0.83
C ARG A 138 -13.39 -17.95 0.78
N VAL A 139 -12.73 -19.05 1.12
CA VAL A 139 -13.39 -20.36 1.19
C VAL A 139 -14.45 -20.35 2.31
N GLY A 140 -15.67 -20.81 2.01
CA GLY A 140 -16.76 -20.88 2.98
C GLY A 140 -17.47 -19.55 3.27
N ALA A 141 -17.15 -18.49 2.52
CA ALA A 141 -17.90 -17.24 2.63
C ALA A 141 -19.39 -17.45 2.28
N GLY A 142 -20.27 -16.77 3.01
CA GLY A 142 -21.70 -16.72 2.73
C GLY A 142 -22.01 -16.04 1.38
N LYS A 143 -23.27 -15.99 1.02
CA LYS A 143 -23.69 -15.26 -0.19
C LYS A 143 -23.36 -13.78 -0.04
N SER A 144 -22.67 -13.24 -1.04
CA SER A 144 -22.39 -11.82 -1.14
C SER A 144 -23.62 -11.09 -1.69
N GLU A 145 -24.15 -10.11 -0.95
CA GLU A 145 -25.34 -9.35 -1.34
C GLU A 145 -24.99 -7.92 -1.76
N ARG A 146 -23.81 -7.43 -1.37
CA ARG A 146 -23.33 -6.08 -1.72
C ARG A 146 -22.13 -6.17 -2.63
N SER A 147 -22.11 -5.33 -3.66
CA SER A 147 -20.97 -5.18 -4.57
C SER A 147 -20.52 -3.72 -4.58
N PHE A 148 -19.22 -3.51 -4.49
CA PHE A 148 -18.60 -2.19 -4.54
C PHE A 148 -17.53 -2.20 -5.63
N ASP A 149 -17.55 -1.18 -6.48
CA ASP A 149 -16.60 -1.01 -7.59
C ASP A 149 -15.77 0.25 -7.39
N PHE A 150 -14.44 0.12 -7.52
CA PHE A 150 -13.49 1.19 -7.34
C PHE A 150 -12.58 1.30 -8.56
N LEU A 151 -12.35 2.53 -9.02
CA LEU A 151 -11.25 2.81 -9.92
C LEU A 151 -9.97 2.89 -9.10
N ILE A 152 -8.96 2.15 -9.50
CA ILE A 152 -7.69 2.08 -8.79
C ILE A 152 -6.66 2.93 -9.52
N ASP A 153 -6.09 3.87 -8.80
CA ASP A 153 -4.88 4.56 -9.17
C ASP A 153 -3.70 3.77 -8.58
N ASP A 154 -2.83 3.29 -9.45
CA ASP A 154 -1.65 2.49 -9.08
C ASP A 154 -0.42 3.33 -9.42
N ASP A 155 -0.10 4.27 -8.53
CA ASP A 155 1.09 5.07 -8.66
C ASP A 155 2.32 4.38 -8.04
N ASP A 156 3.51 4.71 -8.55
CA ASP A 156 4.76 4.09 -8.11
C ASP A 156 5.20 4.57 -6.71
N GLU A 157 4.63 5.67 -6.18
CA GLU A 157 5.00 6.24 -4.89
C GLU A 157 4.22 5.61 -3.74
N HIS A 158 2.92 5.34 -3.93
CA HIS A 158 2.01 4.95 -2.85
C HIS A 158 1.41 3.54 -3.02
N GLY A 159 1.53 2.95 -4.22
CA GLY A 159 0.87 1.69 -4.58
C GLY A 159 -0.62 1.88 -4.91
N PRO A 160 -1.35 0.77 -5.13
CA PRO A 160 -2.75 0.81 -5.54
C PRO A 160 -3.65 1.47 -4.51
N GLN A 161 -4.44 2.46 -4.93
CA GLN A 161 -5.36 3.20 -4.08
C GLN A 161 -6.57 3.68 -4.87
N THR A 162 -7.64 4.04 -4.19
CA THR A 162 -8.80 4.71 -4.79
C THR A 162 -9.08 6.01 -4.08
N MET A 163 -9.53 7.01 -4.83
CA MET A 163 -9.92 8.29 -4.25
C MET A 163 -11.41 8.30 -3.93
N VAL A 164 -11.76 8.73 -2.72
CA VAL A 164 -13.15 8.92 -2.28
C VAL A 164 -13.36 10.34 -1.77
N THR A 165 -14.57 10.86 -1.98
CA THR A 165 -14.96 12.19 -1.50
C THR A 165 -15.71 12.08 -0.17
N VAL A 166 -15.30 12.87 0.82
CA VAL A 166 -15.94 12.97 2.13
C VAL A 166 -16.27 14.45 2.37
N GLY A 167 -17.55 14.79 2.32
CA GLY A 167 -17.97 16.19 2.28
C GLY A 167 -17.46 16.91 1.03
N TRP A 168 -16.62 17.93 1.20
CA TRP A 168 -15.97 18.66 0.11
C TRP A 168 -14.49 18.29 -0.07
N GLN A 169 -13.98 17.36 0.74
CA GLN A 169 -12.59 16.93 0.75
C GLN A 169 -12.45 15.54 0.12
N SER A 170 -11.28 15.26 -0.45
CA SER A 170 -10.93 13.94 -0.96
C SER A 170 -9.90 13.28 -0.05
N LEU A 171 -10.00 11.97 0.07
CA LEU A 171 -8.98 11.13 0.71
C LEU A 171 -8.77 9.86 -0.11
N PHE A 172 -7.65 9.23 0.10
CA PHE A 172 -7.32 7.97 -0.53
C PHE A 172 -7.72 6.79 0.36
N VAL A 173 -8.15 5.71 -0.28
CA VAL A 173 -8.43 4.43 0.38
C VAL A 173 -7.53 3.38 -0.25
N GLN A 174 -6.81 2.67 0.61
CA GLN A 174 -6.08 1.46 0.27
C GLN A 174 -6.74 0.26 0.95
N PHE A 175 -6.66 -0.89 0.31
CA PHE A 175 -7.15 -2.14 0.87
C PHE A 175 -5.96 -3.01 1.29
N SER A 176 -6.03 -3.67 2.44
CA SER A 176 -4.96 -4.51 2.95
C SER A 176 -5.49 -5.82 3.51
N LEU A 177 -5.10 -6.93 2.89
CA LEU A 177 -5.35 -8.28 3.43
C LEU A 177 -4.35 -8.68 4.51
N ASN A 178 -3.23 -7.94 4.60
CA ASN A 178 -2.14 -8.22 5.55
C ASN A 178 -2.32 -7.52 6.88
N ARG A 179 -3.21 -6.52 6.94
CA ARG A 179 -3.47 -5.72 8.13
C ARG A 179 -4.74 -6.19 8.84
N ALA A 180 -4.63 -6.45 10.15
CA ALA A 180 -5.79 -6.91 10.93
C ALA A 180 -6.85 -5.82 11.12
N GLU A 181 -6.42 -4.56 11.33
CA GLU A 181 -7.31 -3.43 11.64
C GLU A 181 -7.17 -2.32 10.60
N SER A 182 -8.29 -1.70 10.29
CA SER A 182 -8.32 -0.47 9.49
C SER A 182 -7.67 0.67 10.26
N VAL A 183 -6.97 1.57 9.54
CA VAL A 183 -6.25 2.69 10.15
C VAL A 183 -6.28 3.92 9.26
N ALA A 184 -6.38 5.10 9.85
CA ALA A 184 -6.28 6.37 9.15
C ALA A 184 -4.96 7.09 9.47
N THR A 185 -4.43 7.82 8.48
CA THR A 185 -3.42 8.84 8.74
C THR A 185 -4.04 9.99 9.53
N SER A 186 -3.22 10.83 10.17
CA SER A 186 -3.69 12.01 10.90
C SER A 186 -4.58 12.91 10.02
N SER A 187 -4.13 13.20 8.80
CA SER A 187 -4.88 14.03 7.86
C SER A 187 -6.22 13.43 7.44
N ALA A 188 -6.28 12.10 7.18
CA ALA A 188 -7.54 11.42 6.89
C ALA A 188 -8.46 11.42 8.11
N GLY A 189 -7.91 11.17 9.30
CA GLY A 189 -8.65 11.24 10.55
C GLY A 189 -9.30 12.60 10.78
N ALA A 190 -8.58 13.70 10.50
CA ALA A 190 -9.12 15.05 10.61
C ALA A 190 -10.28 15.30 9.64
N ILE A 191 -10.15 14.88 8.37
CA ILE A 191 -11.24 14.95 7.38
C ILE A 191 -12.47 14.18 7.86
N LEU A 192 -12.28 12.98 8.37
CA LEU A 192 -13.38 12.15 8.89
C LEU A 192 -14.02 12.77 10.12
N ALA A 193 -13.22 13.30 11.07
CA ALA A 193 -13.71 13.95 12.27
C ALA A 193 -14.58 15.18 11.95
N GLN A 194 -14.14 16.03 11.02
CA GLN A 194 -14.91 17.20 10.59
C GLN A 194 -16.26 16.82 9.99
N ASN A 195 -16.30 15.77 9.17
CA ASN A 195 -17.51 15.40 8.43
C ASN A 195 -18.50 14.56 9.24
N TYR A 196 -18.02 13.74 10.18
CA TYR A 196 -18.85 12.80 10.95
C TYR A 196 -18.95 13.14 12.44
N GLY A 197 -18.33 14.25 12.88
CA GLY A 197 -18.35 14.68 14.28
C GLY A 197 -17.49 13.75 15.14
N GLY A 198 -16.19 13.64 14.81
CA GLY A 198 -15.27 12.76 15.51
C GLY A 198 -14.71 13.35 16.79
N ARG A 199 -14.43 12.47 17.77
CA ARG A 199 -13.72 12.78 19.01
C ARG A 199 -12.54 11.83 19.16
N LEU A 200 -11.35 12.37 19.41
CA LEU A 200 -10.19 11.58 19.84
C LEU A 200 -10.42 11.06 21.26
N GLY A 201 -10.04 9.84 21.50
CA GLY A 201 -10.24 9.16 22.77
C GLY A 201 -8.98 8.44 23.21
N ARG A 202 -9.11 7.15 23.50
CA ARG A 202 -8.02 6.35 24.05
C ARG A 202 -6.79 6.33 23.15
N GLU A 203 -5.64 6.67 23.70
CA GLU A 203 -4.33 6.44 23.11
C GLU A 203 -3.95 4.97 23.15
N GLY A 204 -3.11 4.55 22.22
CA GLY A 204 -2.63 3.18 22.09
C GLY A 204 -1.52 3.08 21.08
N THR A 205 -1.30 1.88 20.62
CA THR A 205 -0.30 1.58 19.58
C THR A 205 -0.90 0.71 18.49
N ILE A 206 -0.37 0.83 17.28
CA ILE A 206 -0.71 -0.01 16.14
C ILE A 206 0.57 -0.50 15.49
N VAL A 207 0.55 -1.71 14.98
CA VAL A 207 1.66 -2.26 14.20
C VAL A 207 1.57 -1.71 12.77
N ALA A 208 2.58 -0.96 12.37
CA ALA A 208 2.76 -0.46 11.01
C ALA A 208 3.54 -1.48 10.15
N ALA A 209 4.06 -1.05 8.99
CA ALA A 209 4.91 -1.90 8.16
C ALA A 209 6.15 -2.38 8.94
N PHE A 210 6.71 -3.52 8.56
CA PHE A 210 7.92 -4.12 9.17
C PHE A 210 7.80 -4.39 10.68
N GLY A 211 6.60 -4.60 11.18
CA GLY A 211 6.38 -4.85 12.61
C GLY A 211 6.70 -3.65 13.53
N ILE A 212 6.89 -2.45 12.97
CA ILE A 212 7.17 -1.24 13.74
C ILE A 212 5.90 -0.81 14.48
N VAL A 213 6.02 -0.67 15.81
CA VAL A 213 4.93 -0.18 16.65
C VAL A 213 4.89 1.34 16.59
N ARG A 214 3.72 1.89 16.23
CA ARG A 214 3.52 3.35 16.15
C ARG A 214 2.39 3.81 17.08
N PRO A 215 2.48 5.01 17.63
CA PRO A 215 1.40 5.58 18.44
C PRO A 215 0.15 5.82 17.60
N MET A 216 -0.99 5.57 18.18
CA MET A 216 -2.30 5.87 17.60
C MET A 216 -3.25 6.42 18.67
N THR A 217 -4.28 7.13 18.22
CA THR A 217 -5.40 7.55 19.04
C THR A 217 -6.70 7.06 18.40
N MET A 218 -7.62 6.52 19.18
CA MET A 218 -8.90 6.06 18.66
C MET A 218 -9.80 7.26 18.37
N LEU A 219 -10.21 7.41 17.12
CA LEU A 219 -11.21 8.38 16.69
C LEU A 219 -12.59 7.72 16.72
N THR A 220 -13.51 8.22 17.54
CA THR A 220 -14.90 7.74 17.63
C THR A 220 -15.82 8.78 17.00
N PHE A 221 -16.76 8.34 16.16
CA PHE A 221 -17.65 9.22 15.44
C PHE A 221 -19.00 9.39 16.15
N ARG A 222 -19.57 10.62 16.10
CA ARG A 222 -20.95 10.89 16.56
C ARG A 222 -21.98 10.28 15.60
N ARG A 223 -21.69 10.27 14.31
CA ARG A 223 -22.43 9.60 13.25
C ARG A 223 -21.49 8.63 12.58
N PRO A 224 -21.89 7.37 12.38
CA PRO A 224 -21.01 6.40 11.71
C PRO A 224 -20.46 6.94 10.40
N ALA A 225 -19.16 6.86 10.22
CA ALA A 225 -18.52 7.24 8.96
C ALA A 225 -18.81 6.18 7.90
N GLN A 226 -19.16 6.63 6.70
CA GLN A 226 -19.32 5.78 5.53
C GLN A 226 -18.15 6.02 4.59
N LEU A 227 -17.34 4.99 4.34
CA LEU A 227 -16.15 5.11 3.51
C LEU A 227 -15.99 3.86 2.66
N ALA A 228 -15.91 4.03 1.35
CA ALA A 228 -15.76 2.93 0.39
C ALA A 228 -16.75 1.76 0.64
N GLY A 229 -17.99 2.08 0.98
CA GLY A 229 -19.05 1.09 1.27
C GLY A 229 -19.00 0.45 2.66
N PHE A 230 -17.97 0.74 3.46
CA PHE A 230 -17.83 0.24 4.84
C PHE A 230 -18.30 1.30 5.85
N ARG A 231 -18.79 0.79 6.99
CA ARG A 231 -19.26 1.60 8.10
C ARG A 231 -18.26 1.56 9.25
N PHE A 232 -17.91 2.72 9.75
CA PHE A 232 -17.01 2.90 10.89
C PHE A 232 -17.71 3.67 12.00
N ASP A 233 -17.86 3.07 13.17
CA ASP A 233 -18.25 3.79 14.39
C ASP A 233 -17.01 4.41 15.07
N ARG A 234 -15.84 3.84 14.81
CA ARG A 234 -14.53 4.31 15.28
C ARG A 234 -13.42 3.81 14.36
N ILE A 235 -12.27 4.49 14.37
CA ILE A 235 -11.08 4.10 13.62
C ILE A 235 -9.80 4.52 14.37
N PRO A 236 -8.75 3.69 14.43
CA PRO A 236 -7.43 4.10 14.89
C PRO A 236 -6.85 5.16 13.95
N VAL A 237 -6.28 6.23 14.52
CA VAL A 237 -5.64 7.32 13.77
C VAL A 237 -4.19 7.43 14.22
N ARG A 238 -3.26 7.44 13.28
CA ARG A 238 -1.82 7.64 13.53
C ARG A 238 -1.53 9.13 13.70
N THR A 239 -1.70 9.65 14.90
CA THR A 239 -1.65 11.09 15.19
C THR A 239 -0.23 11.67 15.23
N ALA A 240 0.78 10.86 15.55
CA ALA A 240 2.15 11.33 15.77
C ALA A 240 3.14 11.06 14.63
N ASP A 241 2.70 10.41 13.54
CA ASP A 241 3.60 9.85 12.55
C ASP A 241 3.88 10.74 11.34
N PHE A 242 3.01 11.70 11.06
CA PHE A 242 3.14 12.52 9.88
C PHE A 242 3.25 13.99 10.28
N ALA A 243 4.26 14.67 9.78
CA ALA A 243 4.31 16.11 9.85
C ALA A 243 3.24 16.69 8.91
N GLY A 244 2.53 17.71 9.36
CA GLY A 244 1.42 18.31 8.63
C GLY A 244 0.08 17.80 9.16
N THR A 245 -0.15 18.06 10.43
CA THR A 245 -1.45 17.89 11.05
C THR A 245 -2.42 18.92 10.48
N LEU A 246 -3.48 18.44 9.82
CA LEU A 246 -4.74 19.15 9.92
C LEU A 246 -5.11 19.10 11.42
N GLU A 247 -5.32 20.24 12.02
CA GLU A 247 -5.76 20.32 13.40
C GLU A 247 -7.07 19.53 13.53
N PHE A 248 -7.10 18.57 14.46
CA PHE A 248 -8.36 17.93 14.79
C PHE A 248 -9.31 18.99 15.34
N PRO A 249 -10.61 18.96 14.99
CA PRO A 249 -11.58 19.86 15.56
C PRO A 249 -11.52 19.72 17.08
N VAL A 250 -11.17 20.81 17.76
CA VAL A 250 -11.25 20.87 19.23
C VAL A 250 -12.72 20.79 19.60
N ASP A 251 -13.08 19.94 20.54
CA ASP A 251 -14.44 19.91 21.10
C ASP A 251 -14.70 21.26 21.75
N PRO A 252 -15.74 22.03 21.36
CA PRO A 252 -16.00 23.33 21.93
C PRO A 252 -16.32 23.28 23.44
N ASP A 253 -16.64 22.07 23.94
CA ASP A 253 -16.91 21.85 25.37
C ASP A 253 -15.68 21.38 26.16
N GLU A 254 -14.52 21.18 25.51
CA GLU A 254 -13.27 20.81 26.17
C GLU A 254 -12.54 22.11 26.57
N PRO A 255 -12.27 22.35 27.85
CA PRO A 255 -11.52 23.54 28.26
C PRO A 255 -10.13 23.48 27.60
N ALA A 256 -9.81 24.50 26.81
CA ALA A 256 -8.47 24.66 26.25
C ALA A 256 -7.48 24.67 27.41
N ASP A 257 -6.57 23.70 27.40
CA ASP A 257 -5.46 23.68 28.35
C ASP A 257 -4.56 24.87 28.01
N ALA A 258 -4.60 25.90 28.87
CA ALA A 258 -3.98 27.19 28.60
C ALA A 258 -2.45 27.14 28.54
N ASP A 259 -1.85 25.98 28.82
CA ASP A 259 -0.41 25.79 28.92
C ASP A 259 0.19 25.00 27.74
N ASP A 260 -0.59 24.53 26.76
CA ASP A 260 -0.09 23.83 25.59
C ASP A 260 0.42 24.81 24.51
N ILE A 261 1.68 25.24 24.66
CA ILE A 261 2.40 25.92 23.58
C ILE A 261 2.83 24.86 22.54
N ILE A 262 2.00 24.60 21.54
CA ILE A 262 2.36 23.77 20.40
C ILE A 262 3.34 24.53 19.51
N VAL A 263 4.64 24.34 19.71
CA VAL A 263 5.69 24.83 18.82
C VAL A 263 5.77 23.90 17.61
N ALA A 264 4.95 24.12 16.62
CA ALA A 264 5.07 23.45 15.33
C ALA A 264 6.25 24.06 14.55
N LYS A 265 7.39 23.36 14.51
CA LYS A 265 8.46 23.68 13.56
C LYS A 265 7.95 23.38 12.16
N ARG A 266 7.71 24.41 11.36
CA ARG A 266 7.42 24.28 9.92
C ARG A 266 8.67 23.70 9.25
N THR A 267 8.76 22.38 9.13
CA THR A 267 9.69 21.72 8.22
C THR A 267 9.07 21.71 6.83
N ALA A 268 9.94 21.77 5.80
CA ALA A 268 9.58 21.88 4.39
C ALA A 268 8.37 21.00 4.03
N GLN A 269 7.50 21.52 3.16
CA GLN A 269 6.24 20.96 2.69
C GLN A 269 6.28 19.42 2.54
N GLN A 270 6.02 18.70 3.63
CA GLN A 270 5.66 17.30 3.49
C GLN A 270 4.27 17.28 2.87
N ARG A 271 4.15 16.61 1.73
CA ARG A 271 2.87 16.40 1.07
C ARG A 271 1.95 15.68 2.05
N VAL A 272 0.87 16.36 2.40
CA VAL A 272 -0.19 15.76 3.20
C VAL A 272 -0.83 14.66 2.36
N TRP A 273 -0.74 13.41 2.80
CA TRP A 273 -1.33 12.27 2.14
C TRP A 273 -2.44 11.68 3.02
N PRO A 274 -3.70 12.13 2.82
CA PRO A 274 -4.82 11.66 3.61
C PRO A 274 -5.23 10.26 3.13
N VAL A 275 -4.84 9.23 3.84
CA VAL A 275 -5.16 7.85 3.49
C VAL A 275 -5.85 7.11 4.63
N VAL A 276 -6.84 6.28 4.26
CA VAL A 276 -7.42 5.25 5.10
C VAL A 276 -7.05 3.89 4.50
N MET A 277 -6.36 3.07 5.27
CA MET A 277 -6.13 1.66 4.94
C MET A 277 -7.26 0.83 5.54
N ILE A 278 -8.03 0.14 4.70
CA ILE A 278 -9.10 -0.75 5.11
C ILE A 278 -8.49 -2.13 5.31
N GLY A 279 -8.55 -2.63 6.54
CA GLY A 279 -7.99 -3.89 6.96
C GLY A 279 -9.02 -5.03 6.98
N ARG A 280 -8.59 -6.18 7.51
CA ARG A 280 -9.42 -7.39 7.58
C ARG A 280 -10.64 -7.22 8.48
N ASP A 281 -10.59 -6.35 9.49
CA ASP A 281 -11.75 -6.00 10.33
C ASP A 281 -12.99 -5.60 9.51
N GLN A 282 -12.79 -5.08 8.30
CA GLN A 282 -13.85 -4.77 7.34
C GLN A 282 -13.91 -5.79 6.20
N LEU A 283 -12.75 -6.15 5.62
CA LEU A 283 -12.65 -7.03 4.45
C LEU A 283 -13.03 -8.48 4.75
N ASP A 284 -13.02 -8.92 6.01
CA ASP A 284 -13.47 -10.26 6.39
C ASP A 284 -14.96 -10.48 6.16
N SER A 285 -15.75 -9.41 5.99
CA SER A 285 -17.13 -9.49 5.53
C SER A 285 -17.26 -9.81 4.03
N CYS A 286 -16.17 -9.72 3.25
CA CYS A 286 -16.19 -9.94 1.82
C CYS A 286 -15.79 -11.39 1.50
N GLY A 287 -16.56 -12.02 0.62
CA GLY A 287 -16.27 -13.36 0.09
C GLY A 287 -15.38 -13.36 -1.14
N GLU A 288 -15.34 -12.23 -1.84
CA GLU A 288 -14.56 -12.11 -3.08
C GLU A 288 -14.03 -10.68 -3.26
N MET A 289 -12.83 -10.58 -3.78
CA MET A 289 -12.23 -9.36 -4.29
C MET A 289 -11.67 -9.65 -5.68
N LEU A 290 -12.05 -8.86 -6.67
CA LEU A 290 -11.60 -9.00 -8.06
C LEU A 290 -10.87 -7.73 -8.48
N TYR A 291 -9.63 -7.86 -8.93
CA TYR A 291 -8.86 -6.78 -9.54
C TYR A 291 -8.72 -7.03 -11.04
N ASP A 292 -9.37 -6.17 -11.84
CA ASP A 292 -9.18 -6.08 -13.30
C ASP A 292 -8.03 -5.13 -13.58
N THR A 293 -6.89 -5.66 -14.01
CA THR A 293 -5.67 -4.88 -14.24
C THR A 293 -5.78 -3.99 -15.47
N GLY A 294 -6.53 -4.41 -16.48
CA GLY A 294 -6.75 -3.66 -17.72
C GLY A 294 -7.65 -2.45 -17.51
N ALA A 295 -8.75 -2.64 -16.80
CA ALA A 295 -9.69 -1.58 -16.45
C ALA A 295 -9.23 -0.77 -15.21
N ARG A 296 -8.18 -1.20 -14.50
CA ARG A 296 -7.77 -0.65 -13.20
C ARG A 296 -8.95 -0.56 -12.24
N ARG A 297 -9.71 -1.61 -12.13
CA ARG A 297 -10.92 -1.67 -11.34
C ARG A 297 -10.83 -2.77 -10.29
N MET A 298 -11.18 -2.44 -9.06
CA MET A 298 -11.36 -3.41 -8.00
C MET A 298 -12.84 -3.54 -7.65
N THR A 299 -13.35 -4.76 -7.65
CA THR A 299 -14.70 -5.09 -7.24
C THR A 299 -14.65 -5.90 -5.95
N LEU A 300 -15.33 -5.45 -4.91
CA LEU A 300 -15.53 -6.18 -3.65
C LEU A 300 -16.94 -6.75 -3.63
N ARG A 301 -17.08 -8.02 -3.22
CA ARG A 301 -18.38 -8.68 -2.99
C ARG A 301 -18.47 -9.11 -1.54
N CYS A 302 -19.30 -8.43 -0.77
CA CYS A 302 -19.36 -8.57 0.69
C CYS A 302 -20.74 -9.02 1.16
N ALA A 303 -20.80 -9.62 2.34
CA ALA A 303 -22.04 -9.87 3.06
C ALA A 303 -22.74 -8.53 3.41
N PRO A 304 -24.06 -8.54 3.72
CA PRO A 304 -24.83 -7.35 4.04
C PRO A 304 -24.35 -6.63 5.30
#